data_2d182e3072f20fed7c2f9c5a47813e71
#
_entry.id   2d182e3072f20fed7c2f9c5a47813e71
#
_cell.length_a   1.000
_cell.length_b   1.000
_cell.length_c   1.000
_cell.angle_alpha   90.00
_cell.angle_beta   90.00
_cell.angle_gamma   90.00
#
_symmetry.space_group_name_H-M   'P 1'
#
loop_
_entity.id
_entity.type
_entity.pdbx_description
1 polymer ?
#
loop_
_entity_poly.entity_id
_entity_poly.type
_entity_poly.pdbx_seq_one_letter_code
_entity_poly.pdbx_strand_id
1 'polypeptide(L)'
;ESDPRIGAVSPKIRFAFPPQNIQFAGYTKLSRYTMRNKALGMGCPDDGTFDTPRPSAYLHGAALMLKREVIWKAGLMPEIYFLYYEELDWCTSMTRAGYQLWYEPRCTIFHKESQSTGRQSPLRTFYMMRNRMLYAWRNLPGMERCLAIAYQMLIVAPKDSLCFVLKGEPKLAKAVWHGVKGFWKLC
;
A
#
# COMPACT_ATOMS: atom_id res chain seq x y z
N GLU A 1 -10.15 16.69 -15.03
CA GLU A 1 -11.31 17.62 -14.79
C GLU A 1 -12.57 17.19 -15.53
N SER A 2 -12.48 16.34 -16.56
CA SER A 2 -13.61 15.97 -17.42
C SER A 2 -14.65 15.03 -16.80
N ASP A 3 -14.29 14.24 -15.79
CA ASP A 3 -15.24 13.35 -15.09
C ASP A 3 -15.35 13.74 -13.60
N PRO A 4 -16.52 14.21 -13.14
CA PRO A 4 -16.73 14.61 -11.76
C PRO A 4 -16.56 13.45 -10.76
N ARG A 5 -16.72 12.22 -11.21
CA ARG A 5 -16.55 11.02 -10.36
C ARG A 5 -15.09 10.74 -9.99
N ILE A 6 -14.13 11.25 -10.78
CA ILE A 6 -12.70 11.09 -10.47
C ILE A 6 -12.35 12.02 -9.31
N GLY A 7 -12.08 11.43 -8.15
CA GLY A 7 -11.72 12.17 -6.93
C GLY A 7 -10.25 12.40 -6.76
N ALA A 8 -9.43 11.44 -7.18
CA ALA A 8 -7.98 11.51 -7.03
C ALA A 8 -7.25 10.79 -8.16
N VAL A 9 -6.03 11.25 -8.45
CA VAL A 9 -5.17 10.69 -9.49
C VAL A 9 -3.74 10.51 -8.97
N SER A 10 -3.02 9.54 -9.52
CA SER A 10 -1.59 9.34 -9.30
C SER A 10 -0.87 9.29 -10.65
N PRO A 11 0.28 9.96 -10.80
CA PRO A 11 1.05 9.93 -12.04
C PRO A 11 1.72 8.58 -12.28
N LYS A 12 2.36 8.43 -13.44
CA LYS A 12 3.35 7.37 -13.64
C LYS A 12 4.53 7.62 -12.69
N ILE A 13 4.91 6.58 -11.93
CA ILE A 13 6.07 6.69 -11.03
C ILE A 13 7.17 5.76 -11.53
N ARG A 14 8.36 6.30 -11.69
CA ARG A 14 9.57 5.57 -12.07
C ARG A 14 10.58 5.59 -10.93
N PHE A 15 11.43 4.57 -10.87
CA PHE A 15 12.58 4.62 -9.97
C PHE A 15 13.52 5.75 -10.35
N ALA A 16 14.03 6.49 -9.37
CA ALA A 16 14.92 7.63 -9.62
C ALA A 16 16.31 7.20 -10.11
N PHE A 17 16.73 5.98 -9.81
CA PHE A 17 18.04 5.46 -10.18
C PHE A 17 17.94 4.50 -11.37
N PRO A 18 18.98 4.42 -12.22
CA PRO A 18 19.01 3.49 -13.35
C PRO A 18 18.73 2.04 -12.91
N PRO A 19 18.03 1.28 -13.77
CA PRO A 19 17.57 1.58 -15.14
C PRO A 19 16.28 2.43 -15.23
N GLN A 20 15.84 3.07 -14.17
CA GLN A 20 14.66 3.94 -14.11
C GLN A 20 13.36 3.26 -14.59
N ASN A 21 13.24 1.98 -14.33
CA ASN A 21 12.03 1.23 -14.66
C ASN A 21 10.80 1.79 -13.95
N ILE A 22 9.63 1.41 -14.43
CA ILE A 22 8.35 1.79 -13.81
C ILE A 22 8.29 1.20 -12.40
N GLN A 23 7.89 2.02 -11.44
CA GLN A 23 7.56 1.61 -10.08
C GLN A 23 6.06 1.44 -9.90
N PHE A 24 5.26 2.28 -10.56
CA PHE A 24 3.81 2.29 -10.44
C PHE A 24 3.15 2.78 -11.72
N ALA A 25 2.19 1.99 -12.22
CA ALA A 25 1.29 2.32 -13.30
C ALA A 25 -0.17 1.91 -12.95
N GLY A 26 -0.54 2.04 -11.66
CA GLY A 26 -1.79 1.59 -11.09
C GLY A 26 -1.61 0.39 -10.15
N TYR A 27 -2.62 0.12 -9.33
CA TYR A 27 -2.68 -1.03 -8.43
C TYR A 27 -3.87 -1.92 -8.73
N THR A 28 -3.69 -3.23 -8.55
CA THR A 28 -4.79 -4.19 -8.45
C THR A 28 -5.50 -4.06 -7.09
N LYS A 29 -6.72 -4.60 -6.98
CA LYS A 29 -7.39 -4.70 -5.67
C LYS A 29 -6.56 -5.54 -4.70
N LEU A 30 -6.62 -5.19 -3.41
CA LEU A 30 -6.04 -6.01 -2.34
C LEU A 30 -6.76 -7.36 -2.24
N SER A 31 -5.99 -8.41 -2.07
CA SER A 31 -6.54 -9.71 -1.65
C SER A 31 -7.12 -9.59 -0.24
N ARG A 32 -8.35 -10.06 -0.06
CA ARG A 32 -9.06 -10.00 1.24
C ARG A 32 -8.42 -10.85 2.35
N TYR A 33 -7.52 -11.76 2.00
CA TYR A 33 -6.83 -12.62 2.98
C TYR A 33 -5.38 -12.19 3.19
N THR A 34 -4.64 -12.00 2.11
CA THR A 34 -3.21 -11.70 2.20
C THR A 34 -2.91 -10.23 2.44
N MET A 35 -3.90 -9.35 2.23
CA MET A 35 -3.74 -7.88 2.29
C MET A 35 -2.60 -7.40 1.39
N ARG A 36 -2.43 -8.04 0.23
CA ARG A 36 -1.43 -7.70 -0.78
C ARG A 36 -2.10 -7.38 -2.10
N ASN A 37 -1.55 -6.44 -2.81
CA ASN A 37 -1.89 -6.09 -4.19
C ASN A 37 -0.63 -6.14 -5.06
N LYS A 38 -0.80 -5.88 -6.34
CA LYS A 38 0.31 -5.76 -7.30
C LYS A 38 0.32 -4.35 -7.87
N ALA A 39 1.49 -3.73 -7.91
CA ALA A 39 1.71 -2.54 -8.71
C ALA A 39 1.86 -2.98 -10.18
N LEU A 40 1.01 -2.42 -11.04
CA LEU A 40 1.09 -2.66 -12.48
C LEU A 40 2.37 -2.00 -13.02
N GLY A 41 3.03 -2.66 -13.96
CA GLY A 41 4.28 -2.18 -14.56
C GLY A 41 5.51 -2.22 -13.65
N MET A 42 5.41 -2.65 -12.39
CA MET A 42 6.53 -2.69 -11.46
C MET A 42 7.73 -3.46 -12.04
N GLY A 43 8.85 -2.77 -12.18
CA GLY A 43 10.09 -3.33 -12.72
C GLY A 43 10.16 -3.41 -14.25
N CYS A 44 9.09 -3.09 -14.97
CA CYS A 44 9.09 -3.05 -16.44
C CYS A 44 9.79 -1.80 -16.98
N PRO A 45 10.42 -1.86 -18.15
CA PRO A 45 10.89 -0.67 -18.85
C PRO A 45 9.70 0.23 -19.22
N ASP A 46 9.98 1.52 -19.38
CA ASP A 46 8.98 2.51 -19.81
C ASP A 46 8.99 2.60 -21.36
N ASP A 47 8.33 1.65 -21.99
CA ASP A 47 8.28 1.43 -23.44
C ASP A 47 6.95 1.87 -24.10
N GLY A 48 6.12 2.60 -23.34
CA GLY A 48 4.80 3.04 -23.82
C GLY A 48 3.63 2.09 -23.48
N THR A 49 3.90 0.85 -23.05
CA THR A 49 2.85 -0.13 -22.69
C THR A 49 1.89 0.39 -21.62
N PHE A 50 2.36 1.27 -20.74
CA PHE A 50 1.60 1.83 -19.63
C PHE A 50 1.20 3.30 -19.84
N ASP A 51 1.11 3.79 -21.07
CA ASP A 51 0.80 5.21 -21.37
C ASP A 51 -0.69 5.52 -21.53
N THR A 52 -1.56 4.56 -21.20
CA THR A 52 -3.01 4.76 -21.24
C THR A 52 -3.55 5.06 -19.84
N PRO A 53 -4.28 6.20 -19.65
CA PRO A 53 -4.98 6.49 -18.40
C PRO A 53 -6.00 5.39 -18.07
N ARG A 54 -6.11 5.02 -16.80
CA ARG A 54 -7.01 3.93 -16.38
C ARG A 54 -7.44 4.06 -14.92
N PRO A 55 -8.58 3.44 -14.53
CA PRO A 55 -8.92 3.28 -13.13
C PRO A 55 -7.85 2.49 -12.39
N SER A 56 -7.58 2.88 -11.16
CA SER A 56 -6.67 2.18 -10.24
C SER A 56 -7.41 1.85 -8.95
N ALA A 57 -7.20 0.67 -8.39
CA ALA A 57 -7.84 0.32 -7.13
C ALA A 57 -7.31 1.16 -5.95
N TYR A 58 -6.06 1.58 -6.02
CA TYR A 58 -5.39 2.43 -5.04
C TYR A 58 -4.41 3.35 -5.76
N LEU A 59 -4.03 4.45 -5.11
CA LEU A 59 -3.00 5.37 -5.57
C LEU A 59 -1.71 5.18 -4.77
N HIS A 60 -0.60 5.68 -5.28
CA HIS A 60 0.70 5.53 -4.67
C HIS A 60 1.03 6.74 -3.77
N GLY A 61 1.41 6.48 -2.51
CA GLY A 61 1.68 7.53 -1.53
C GLY A 61 2.85 8.47 -1.87
N ALA A 62 3.72 8.11 -2.83
CA ALA A 62 4.80 8.99 -3.26
C ALA A 62 4.30 10.21 -4.06
N ALA A 63 3.17 10.09 -4.77
CA ALA A 63 2.54 11.19 -5.48
C ALA A 63 1.07 10.89 -5.75
N LEU A 64 0.21 11.73 -5.24
CA LEU A 64 -1.21 11.73 -5.56
C LEU A 64 -1.76 13.16 -5.53
N MET A 65 -2.70 13.43 -6.39
CA MET A 65 -3.45 14.68 -6.43
C MET A 65 -4.91 14.36 -6.23
N LEU A 66 -5.61 15.14 -5.43
CA LEU A 66 -7.03 14.94 -5.15
C LEU A 66 -7.79 16.26 -5.16
N LYS A 67 -9.09 16.19 -5.43
CA LYS A 67 -9.98 17.33 -5.33
C LYS A 67 -10.19 17.69 -3.86
N ARG A 68 -10.29 18.97 -3.55
CA ARG A 68 -10.52 19.46 -2.18
C ARG A 68 -11.76 18.85 -1.53
N GLU A 69 -12.83 18.68 -2.30
CA GLU A 69 -14.10 18.10 -1.83
C GLU A 69 -13.97 16.63 -1.39
N VAL A 70 -12.98 15.90 -1.91
CA VAL A 70 -12.69 14.52 -1.49
C VAL A 70 -12.26 14.48 -0.03
N ILE A 71 -11.45 15.46 0.40
CA ILE A 71 -11.01 15.56 1.80
C ILE A 71 -12.22 15.75 2.73
N TRP A 72 -13.20 16.57 2.33
CA TRP A 72 -14.38 16.81 3.15
C TRP A 72 -15.28 15.57 3.29
N LYS A 73 -15.36 14.73 2.25
CA LYS A 73 -16.20 13.53 2.26
C LYS A 73 -15.51 12.27 2.75
N ALA A 74 -14.25 12.07 2.38
CA ALA A 74 -13.47 10.88 2.74
C ALA A 74 -12.62 11.06 4.01
N GLY A 75 -12.47 12.29 4.50
CA GLY A 75 -11.60 12.64 5.61
C GLY A 75 -10.13 12.76 5.22
N LEU A 76 -9.29 12.99 6.21
CA LEU A 76 -7.83 13.06 6.06
C LEU A 76 -7.21 11.66 6.00
N MET A 77 -5.97 11.61 5.53
CA MET A 77 -5.17 10.38 5.58
C MET A 77 -5.00 9.91 7.04
N PRO A 78 -5.27 8.63 7.35
CA PRO A 78 -5.28 8.15 8.74
C PRO A 78 -3.86 8.02 9.31
N GLU A 79 -3.53 8.85 10.31
CA GLU A 79 -2.22 8.89 10.96
C GLU A 79 -1.89 7.65 11.80
N ILE A 80 -2.89 6.85 12.18
CA ILE A 80 -2.73 5.64 13.00
C ILE A 80 -1.76 4.63 12.36
N TYR A 81 -1.60 4.68 11.05
CA TYR A 81 -0.67 3.81 10.33
C TYR A 81 0.79 4.24 10.50
N PHE A 82 1.04 5.53 10.61
CA PHE A 82 2.36 6.18 10.66
C PHE A 82 3.19 5.94 9.38
N LEU A 83 3.24 4.69 8.89
CA LEU A 83 4.06 4.30 7.74
C LEU A 83 3.52 3.04 7.09
N TYR A 84 3.28 3.06 5.79
CA TYR A 84 2.67 2.00 4.97
C TYR A 84 1.20 1.71 5.30
N TYR A 85 0.39 1.50 4.28
CA TYR A 85 -1.06 1.26 4.30
C TYR A 85 -1.93 2.49 4.55
N GLU A 86 -1.38 3.62 4.99
CA GLU A 86 -2.14 4.86 5.17
C GLU A 86 -2.82 5.30 3.88
N GLU A 87 -2.09 5.27 2.75
CA GLU A 87 -2.61 5.62 1.45
C GLU A 87 -3.65 4.62 0.94
N LEU A 88 -3.49 3.34 1.28
CA LEU A 88 -4.45 2.30 0.89
C LEU A 88 -5.77 2.45 1.66
N ASP A 89 -5.73 2.75 2.96
CA ASP A 89 -6.91 3.00 3.77
C ASP A 89 -7.62 4.29 3.31
N TRP A 90 -6.85 5.34 3.03
CA TRP A 90 -7.40 6.58 2.52
C TRP A 90 -8.06 6.41 1.15
N CYS A 91 -7.43 5.68 0.22
CA CYS A 91 -8.03 5.29 -1.05
C CYS A 91 -9.34 4.51 -0.87
N THR A 92 -9.38 3.61 0.14
CA THR A 92 -10.61 2.88 0.48
C THR A 92 -11.71 3.82 0.97
N SER A 93 -11.36 4.81 1.79
CA SER A 93 -12.30 5.84 2.25
C SER A 93 -12.84 6.70 1.09
N MET A 94 -11.98 7.09 0.15
CA MET A 94 -12.38 7.83 -1.06
C MET A 94 -13.35 7.02 -1.92
N THR A 95 -13.08 5.73 -2.14
CA THR A 95 -13.95 4.86 -2.93
C THR A 95 -15.31 4.61 -2.24
N ARG A 96 -15.32 4.48 -0.90
CA ARG A 96 -16.56 4.40 -0.11
C ARG A 96 -17.38 5.69 -0.17
N ALA A 97 -16.71 6.83 -0.30
CA ALA A 97 -17.35 8.13 -0.52
C ALA A 97 -17.88 8.33 -1.95
N GLY A 98 -17.76 7.32 -2.83
CA GLY A 98 -18.28 7.31 -4.20
C GLY A 98 -17.31 7.82 -5.26
N TYR A 99 -16.08 8.10 -4.92
CA TYR A 99 -15.08 8.56 -5.89
C TYR A 99 -14.33 7.42 -6.58
N GLN A 100 -13.92 7.70 -7.82
CA GLN A 100 -13.01 6.87 -8.59
C GLN A 100 -11.58 7.36 -8.42
N LEU A 101 -10.62 6.43 -8.42
CA LEU A 101 -9.18 6.69 -8.37
C LEU A 101 -8.58 6.35 -9.72
N TRP A 102 -7.69 7.21 -10.23
CA TRP A 102 -7.14 7.06 -11.57
C TRP A 102 -5.62 7.13 -11.61
N TYR A 103 -5.07 6.36 -12.52
CA TYR A 103 -3.69 6.45 -12.95
C TYR A 103 -3.61 7.35 -14.18
N GLU A 104 -2.72 8.36 -14.15
CA GLU A 104 -2.55 9.37 -15.19
C GLU A 104 -1.10 9.38 -15.70
N PRO A 105 -0.80 8.69 -16.81
CA PRO A 105 0.58 8.54 -17.30
C PRO A 105 1.17 9.79 -17.99
N ARG A 106 0.34 10.77 -18.37
CA ARG A 106 0.83 12.01 -19.01
C ARG A 106 1.73 12.84 -18.08
N CYS A 107 1.67 12.58 -16.78
CA CYS A 107 2.62 13.10 -15.81
C CYS A 107 3.48 11.94 -15.30
N THR A 108 4.80 12.14 -15.26
CA THR A 108 5.75 11.16 -14.73
C THR A 108 6.60 11.79 -13.63
N ILE A 109 6.79 11.07 -12.54
CA ILE A 109 7.72 11.46 -11.48
C ILE A 109 8.79 10.39 -11.26
N PHE A 110 9.94 10.79 -10.71
CA PHE A 110 11.01 9.90 -10.30
C PHE A 110 11.08 9.83 -8.78
N HIS A 111 10.90 8.61 -8.24
CA HIS A 111 10.83 8.38 -6.81
C HIS A 111 12.08 7.68 -6.27
N LYS A 112 12.69 8.27 -5.25
CA LYS A 112 13.82 7.70 -4.50
C LYS A 112 13.30 6.77 -3.40
N GLU A 113 12.85 5.58 -3.78
CA GLU A 113 12.24 4.62 -2.84
C GLU A 113 13.17 4.27 -1.69
N SER A 114 12.61 4.15 -0.48
CA SER A 114 13.26 3.59 0.73
C SER A 114 14.56 4.27 1.18
N GLN A 115 14.80 5.51 0.80
CA GLN A 115 15.99 6.26 1.27
C GLN A 115 15.98 6.46 2.79
N SER A 116 14.81 6.69 3.39
CA SER A 116 14.67 6.95 4.83
C SER A 116 14.51 5.70 5.69
N THR A 117 13.96 4.61 5.15
CA THR A 117 13.59 3.43 5.95
C THR A 117 14.42 2.18 5.66
N GLY A 118 15.14 2.16 4.52
CA GLY A 118 15.85 0.97 4.03
C GLY A 118 14.88 -0.11 3.49
N ARG A 119 15.29 -0.81 2.42
CA ARG A 119 14.44 -1.84 1.78
C ARG A 119 14.15 -3.03 2.68
N GLN A 120 15.08 -3.39 3.58
CA GLN A 120 14.94 -4.50 4.53
C GLN A 120 15.34 -4.00 5.93
N SER A 121 14.43 -3.30 6.61
CA SER A 121 14.67 -2.81 7.96
C SER A 121 13.67 -3.39 8.97
N PRO A 122 14.06 -3.53 10.25
CA PRO A 122 13.13 -3.92 11.31
C PRO A 122 11.91 -2.99 11.40
N LEU A 123 12.11 -1.69 11.19
CA LEU A 123 11.04 -0.70 11.18
C LEU A 123 10.01 -0.99 10.09
N ARG A 124 10.47 -1.20 8.86
CA ARG A 124 9.59 -1.56 7.74
C ARG A 124 8.84 -2.87 8.02
N THR A 125 9.54 -3.89 8.49
CA THR A 125 8.97 -5.21 8.79
C THR A 125 7.89 -5.12 9.87
N PHE A 126 8.15 -4.35 10.93
CA PHE A 126 7.18 -4.07 11.99
C PHE A 126 5.90 -3.44 11.45
N TYR A 127 6.01 -2.30 10.74
CA TYR A 127 4.84 -1.58 10.24
C TYR A 127 4.09 -2.37 9.16
N MET A 128 4.79 -3.05 8.27
CA MET A 128 4.15 -3.89 7.26
C MET A 128 3.31 -5.01 7.87
N MET A 129 3.78 -5.67 8.93
CA MET A 129 3.01 -6.71 9.63
C MET A 129 1.84 -6.10 10.41
N ARG A 130 2.09 -5.09 11.23
CA ARG A 130 1.07 -4.41 12.04
C ARG A 130 -0.05 -3.86 11.16
N ASN A 131 0.33 -3.16 10.10
CA ASN A 131 -0.61 -2.37 9.30
C ASN A 131 -1.44 -3.24 8.33
N ARG A 132 -0.94 -4.40 7.91
CA ARG A 132 -1.80 -5.40 7.22
C ARG A 132 -2.97 -5.83 8.09
N MET A 133 -2.71 -6.14 9.35
CA MET A 133 -3.75 -6.53 10.31
C MET A 133 -4.67 -5.36 10.63
N LEU A 134 -4.11 -4.15 10.82
CA LEU A 134 -4.88 -2.94 11.07
C LEU A 134 -5.79 -2.58 9.90
N TYR A 135 -5.29 -2.70 8.65
CA TYR A 135 -6.10 -2.48 7.46
C TYR A 135 -7.27 -3.48 7.38
N ALA A 136 -7.02 -4.77 7.63
CA ALA A 136 -8.06 -5.78 7.69
C ALA A 136 -9.09 -5.47 8.77
N TRP A 137 -8.64 -5.06 9.95
CA TRP A 137 -9.49 -4.66 11.07
C TRP A 137 -10.43 -3.50 10.74
N ARG A 138 -9.91 -2.47 10.09
CA ARG A 138 -10.65 -1.25 9.75
C ARG A 138 -11.55 -1.40 8.51
N ASN A 139 -11.16 -2.24 7.55
CA ASN A 139 -11.73 -2.21 6.22
C ASN A 139 -12.50 -3.48 5.80
N LEU A 140 -12.31 -4.60 6.48
CA LEU A 140 -13.05 -5.82 6.19
C LEU A 140 -14.22 -6.03 7.16
N PRO A 141 -15.35 -6.56 6.68
CA PRO A 141 -16.49 -6.88 7.54
C PRO A 141 -16.34 -8.23 8.25
N GLY A 142 -16.94 -8.36 9.42
CA GLY A 142 -17.25 -9.61 10.13
C GLY A 142 -16.24 -10.74 10.00
N MET A 143 -16.67 -11.87 9.44
CA MET A 143 -15.86 -13.08 9.32
C MET A 143 -14.61 -12.89 8.44
N GLU A 144 -14.69 -12.11 7.35
CA GLU A 144 -13.53 -11.85 6.48
C GLU A 144 -12.39 -11.17 7.26
N ARG A 145 -12.72 -10.25 8.15
CA ARG A 145 -11.77 -9.60 9.07
C ARG A 145 -11.06 -10.62 9.94
N CYS A 146 -11.83 -11.48 10.60
CA CYS A 146 -11.27 -12.51 11.48
C CYS A 146 -10.36 -13.48 10.72
N LEU A 147 -10.79 -13.95 9.55
CA LEU A 147 -10.00 -14.85 8.71
C LEU A 147 -8.71 -14.18 8.20
N ALA A 148 -8.77 -12.93 7.77
CA ALA A 148 -7.60 -12.20 7.31
C ALA A 148 -6.58 -12.02 8.44
N ILE A 149 -7.03 -11.63 9.64
CA ILE A 149 -6.15 -11.45 10.80
C ILE A 149 -5.56 -12.80 11.23
N ALA A 150 -6.37 -13.84 11.33
CA ALA A 150 -5.91 -15.19 11.65
C ALA A 150 -4.86 -15.67 10.63
N TYR A 151 -5.09 -15.46 9.34
CA TYR A 151 -4.12 -15.80 8.29
C TYR A 151 -2.78 -15.06 8.47
N GLN A 152 -2.81 -13.77 8.78
CA GLN A 152 -1.59 -13.01 9.05
C GLN A 152 -0.83 -13.55 10.27
N MET A 153 -1.54 -13.90 11.34
CA MET A 153 -0.94 -14.38 12.58
C MET A 153 -0.44 -15.83 12.50
N LEU A 154 -1.25 -16.73 11.92
CA LEU A 154 -1.00 -18.17 11.98
C LEU A 154 -0.18 -18.68 10.80
N ILE A 155 -0.20 -17.97 9.67
CA ILE A 155 0.49 -18.40 8.46
C ILE A 155 1.61 -17.43 8.09
N VAL A 156 1.29 -16.14 7.95
CA VAL A 156 2.28 -15.17 7.43
C VAL A 156 3.37 -14.89 8.45
N ALA A 157 3.02 -14.61 9.71
CA ALA A 157 4.00 -14.27 10.74
C ALA A 157 4.99 -15.41 11.01
N PRO A 158 4.58 -16.67 11.24
CA PRO A 158 5.52 -17.79 11.41
C PRO A 158 6.38 -18.03 10.17
N LYS A 159 5.77 -18.03 8.96
CA LYS A 159 6.49 -18.22 7.71
C LYS A 159 7.56 -17.15 7.49
N ASP A 160 7.19 -15.87 7.60
CA ASP A 160 8.11 -14.76 7.38
C ASP A 160 9.22 -14.77 8.45
N SER A 161 8.89 -15.08 9.72
CA SER A 161 9.88 -15.23 10.80
C SER A 161 10.88 -16.36 10.51
N LEU A 162 10.38 -17.53 10.09
CA LEU A 162 11.25 -18.66 9.74
C LEU A 162 12.17 -18.31 8.56
N CYS A 163 11.61 -17.68 7.51
CA CYS A 163 12.40 -17.22 6.36
C CYS A 163 13.50 -16.24 6.77
N PHE A 164 13.25 -15.32 7.70
CA PHE A 164 14.25 -14.38 8.18
C PHE A 164 15.32 -15.07 9.03
N VAL A 165 14.95 -16.01 9.89
CA VAL A 165 15.91 -16.79 10.69
C VAL A 165 16.83 -17.58 9.77
N LEU A 166 16.30 -18.29 8.78
CA LEU A 166 17.08 -19.06 7.81
C LEU A 166 18.02 -18.19 6.95
N LYS A 167 17.70 -16.91 6.77
CA LYS A 167 18.56 -15.93 6.09
C LYS A 167 19.59 -15.26 7.01
N GLY A 168 19.66 -15.63 8.28
CA GLY A 168 20.56 -15.00 9.25
C GLY A 168 20.10 -13.61 9.71
N GLU A 169 18.81 -13.28 9.57
CA GLU A 169 18.22 -11.98 9.91
C GLU A 169 17.26 -12.04 11.11
N PRO A 170 17.73 -12.45 12.31
CA PRO A 170 16.86 -12.66 13.48
C PRO A 170 16.18 -11.36 13.96
N LYS A 171 16.79 -10.20 13.69
CA LYS A 171 16.20 -8.89 14.01
C LYS A 171 14.91 -8.65 13.23
N LEU A 172 14.83 -9.10 11.97
CA LEU A 172 13.63 -9.01 11.15
C LEU A 172 12.56 -9.99 11.62
N ALA A 173 12.95 -11.21 11.99
CA ALA A 173 12.03 -12.19 12.58
C ALA A 173 11.38 -11.63 13.88
N LYS A 174 12.18 -11.03 14.76
CA LYS A 174 11.69 -10.36 15.97
C LYS A 174 10.73 -9.20 15.63
N ALA A 175 11.04 -8.41 14.59
CA ALA A 175 10.20 -7.30 14.15
C ALA A 175 8.82 -7.76 13.65
N VAL A 176 8.71 -8.95 13.02
CA VAL A 176 7.40 -9.54 12.63
C VAL A 176 6.51 -9.71 13.85
N TRP A 177 7.01 -10.36 14.91
CA TRP A 177 6.23 -10.59 16.13
C TRP A 177 5.94 -9.32 16.93
N HIS A 178 6.86 -8.35 16.88
CA HIS A 178 6.58 -7.02 17.42
C HIS A 178 5.45 -6.33 16.66
N GLY A 179 5.36 -6.51 15.33
CA GLY A 179 4.26 -6.01 14.52
C GLY A 179 2.92 -6.63 14.91
N VAL A 180 2.86 -7.96 15.10
CA VAL A 180 1.67 -8.66 15.61
C VAL A 180 1.25 -8.11 16.97
N LYS A 181 2.20 -8.01 17.93
CA LYS A 181 1.94 -7.45 19.24
C LYS A 181 1.51 -5.98 19.19
N GLY A 182 2.12 -5.20 18.28
CA GLY A 182 1.79 -3.79 18.08
C GLY A 182 0.38 -3.58 17.56
N PHE A 183 -0.15 -4.49 16.74
CA PHE A 183 -1.55 -4.46 16.30
C PHE A 183 -2.50 -4.61 17.49
N TRP A 184 -2.31 -5.60 18.35
CA TRP A 184 -3.17 -5.83 19.53
C TRP A 184 -3.15 -4.72 20.56
N LYS A 185 -2.17 -3.81 20.49
CA LYS A 185 -2.16 -2.61 21.35
C LYS A 185 -3.01 -1.46 20.80
N LEU A 186 -3.43 -1.55 19.53
CA LEU A 186 -4.26 -0.54 18.87
C LEU A 186 -5.75 -0.90 18.85
N CYS A 187 -6.07 -2.17 19.06
CA CYS A 187 -7.42 -2.72 19.16
C CYS A 187 -7.80 -2.97 20.61
#